data_76a7a2c6ad79e6a7cf428028cc79e299
#
_entry.id   76a7a2c6ad79e6a7cf428028cc79e299
#
_cell.length_a   1.000
_cell.length_b   1.000
_cell.length_c   1.000
_cell.angle_alpha   90.00
_cell.angle_beta   90.00
_cell.angle_gamma   90.00
#
_symmetry.space_group_name_H-M   'P 1'
#
loop_
_entity.id
_entity.type
_entity.pdbx_description
1 polymer ?
#
loop_
_entity_poly.entity_id
_entity_poly.type
_entity_poly.pdbx_seq_one_letter_code
_entity_poly.pdbx_strand_id
1 'polypeptide(L)'
;NEYEKFEFRDLQGSHWAPHLIHKSIWNKVGGFSEEFNPGFASDPDLNMKLWKEGVRIFKGVSKSRLYHFGSVTTRNNKNVTPNNGKKTFLLKWKMTIDFFTTHYLRRGGAYNGPLDEPYKNFFYYKDFLISKMKFYLNRIF
;
A
#
# COMPACT_ATOMS: atom_id res chain seq x y z
N ASN A 1 10.55 27.59 -11.54
CA ASN A 1 9.67 26.63 -10.86
C ASN A 1 10.51 25.84 -9.85
N GLU A 2 10.28 25.97 -8.54
CA GLU A 2 11.11 25.31 -7.51
C GLU A 2 11.11 23.79 -7.62
N TYR A 3 10.03 23.23 -8.17
CA TYR A 3 9.89 21.78 -8.37
C TYR A 3 10.85 21.18 -9.40
N GLU A 4 11.42 21.99 -10.29
CA GLU A 4 12.42 21.54 -11.27
C GLU A 4 13.80 21.33 -10.66
N LYS A 5 14.02 21.86 -9.46
CA LYS A 5 15.31 21.75 -8.73
C LYS A 5 15.44 20.45 -7.93
N PHE A 6 14.36 19.66 -7.76
CA PHE A 6 14.43 18.40 -7.05
C PHE A 6 14.86 17.27 -7.98
N GLU A 7 15.98 16.63 -7.67
CA GLU A 7 16.33 15.34 -8.23
C GLU A 7 15.40 14.26 -7.66
N PHE A 8 14.46 13.80 -8.45
CA PHE A 8 13.60 12.69 -8.07
C PHE A 8 14.19 11.40 -8.56
N ARG A 9 14.37 10.46 -7.64
CA ARG A 9 14.76 9.09 -7.96
C ARG A 9 13.52 8.22 -8.06
N ASP A 10 13.59 7.21 -8.92
CA ASP A 10 12.59 6.15 -8.90
C ASP A 10 12.60 5.48 -7.51
N LEU A 11 11.42 5.25 -6.95
CA LEU A 11 11.26 4.77 -5.58
C LEU A 11 10.90 3.30 -5.55
N GLN A 12 11.48 2.57 -4.60
CA GLN A 12 11.09 1.21 -4.27
C GLN A 12 9.80 1.20 -3.45
N GLY A 13 8.93 0.24 -3.75
CA GLY A 13 7.73 0.00 -2.94
C GLY A 13 6.68 1.10 -3.04
N SER A 14 6.59 1.80 -4.18
CA SER A 14 5.50 2.73 -4.42
C SER A 14 4.16 2.00 -4.35
N HIS A 15 3.25 2.51 -3.53
CA HIS A 15 1.99 1.84 -3.21
C HIS A 15 0.79 2.80 -3.10
N TRP A 16 0.95 4.02 -3.59
CA TRP A 16 -0.08 5.05 -3.63
C TRP A 16 -0.58 5.28 -5.06
N ALA A 17 -1.84 5.70 -5.17
CA ALA A 17 -2.39 6.16 -6.43
C ALA A 17 -1.60 7.38 -7.00
N PRO A 18 -1.54 7.52 -8.34
CA PRO A 18 -2.14 6.63 -9.33
C PRO A 18 -1.30 5.38 -9.59
N HIS A 19 -1.97 4.32 -10.00
CA HIS A 19 -1.32 3.08 -10.39
C HIS A 19 -1.35 2.91 -11.91
N LEU A 20 -0.24 2.43 -12.47
CA LEU A 20 -0.18 1.88 -13.82
C LEU A 20 -0.06 0.37 -13.71
N ILE A 21 -1.09 -0.36 -14.11
CA ILE A 21 -1.19 -1.80 -13.98
C ILE A 21 -1.66 -2.39 -15.29
N HIS A 22 -1.06 -3.49 -15.73
CA HIS A 22 -1.53 -4.18 -16.93
C HIS A 22 -2.96 -4.71 -16.71
N LYS A 23 -3.84 -4.51 -17.69
CA LYS A 23 -5.27 -4.84 -17.59
C LYS A 23 -5.53 -6.30 -17.21
N SER A 24 -4.74 -7.24 -17.73
CA SER A 24 -4.90 -8.67 -17.39
C SER A 24 -4.66 -8.94 -15.92
N ILE A 25 -3.64 -8.31 -15.33
CA ILE A 25 -3.33 -8.43 -13.89
C ILE A 25 -4.42 -7.76 -13.05
N TRP A 26 -4.87 -6.56 -13.46
CA TRP A 26 -5.98 -5.88 -12.82
C TRP A 26 -7.23 -6.75 -12.75
N ASN A 27 -7.62 -7.36 -13.88
CA ASN A 27 -8.76 -8.25 -13.96
C ASN A 27 -8.57 -9.51 -13.08
N LYS A 28 -7.36 -10.07 -13.07
CA LYS A 28 -7.03 -11.26 -12.28
C LYS A 28 -7.16 -11.02 -10.78
N VAL A 29 -6.74 -9.85 -10.29
CA VAL A 29 -6.84 -9.51 -8.86
C VAL A 29 -8.20 -8.90 -8.47
N GLY A 30 -9.07 -8.62 -9.44
CA GLY A 30 -10.40 -8.04 -9.21
C GLY A 30 -10.38 -6.56 -8.83
N GLY A 31 -9.36 -5.80 -9.25
CA GLY A 31 -9.29 -4.35 -9.01
C GLY A 31 -9.29 -3.95 -7.54
N PHE A 32 -9.88 -2.82 -7.19
CA PHE A 32 -10.08 -2.39 -5.81
C PHE A 32 -11.20 -3.20 -5.15
N SER A 33 -11.04 -3.48 -3.87
CA SER A 33 -12.02 -4.22 -3.07
C SER A 33 -13.05 -3.28 -2.45
N GLU A 34 -14.33 -3.60 -2.58
CA GLU A 34 -15.44 -2.74 -2.15
C GLU A 34 -15.48 -2.49 -0.64
N GLU A 35 -15.01 -3.44 0.16
CA GLU A 35 -14.93 -3.29 1.62
C GLU A 35 -14.05 -2.13 2.08
N PHE A 36 -13.24 -1.56 1.19
CA PHE A 36 -12.43 -0.35 1.45
C PHE A 36 -13.10 0.93 0.97
N ASN A 37 -14.33 0.91 0.49
CA ASN A 37 -15.07 2.12 0.14
C ASN A 37 -15.30 2.98 1.41
N PRO A 38 -15.08 4.30 1.39
CA PRO A 38 -14.78 5.19 0.26
C PRO A 38 -13.30 5.32 -0.14
N GLY A 39 -12.43 4.37 0.17
CA GLY A 39 -11.10 4.28 -0.44
C GLY A 39 -9.92 4.22 0.53
N PHE A 40 -10.10 4.46 1.82
CA PHE A 40 -9.00 4.41 2.78
C PHE A 40 -8.45 2.98 2.91
N ALA A 41 -7.14 2.81 2.67
CA ALA A 41 -6.42 1.55 2.62
C ALA A 41 -6.73 0.64 1.40
N SER A 42 -7.44 1.13 0.39
CA SER A 42 -7.64 0.41 -0.88
C SER A 42 -6.34 0.18 -1.65
N ASP A 43 -5.41 1.16 -1.62
CA ASP A 43 -4.11 1.03 -2.29
C ASP A 43 -3.25 -0.10 -1.71
N PRO A 44 -3.01 -0.18 -0.39
CA PRO A 44 -2.26 -1.31 0.16
C PRO A 44 -2.97 -2.64 -0.01
N ASP A 45 -4.32 -2.69 -0.02
CA ASP A 45 -5.07 -3.90 -0.32
C ASP A 45 -4.82 -4.39 -1.75
N LEU A 46 -4.93 -3.49 -2.73
CA LEU A 46 -4.61 -3.80 -4.11
C LEU A 46 -3.17 -4.31 -4.25
N ASN A 47 -2.21 -3.63 -3.62
CA ASN A 47 -0.81 -4.04 -3.67
C ASN A 47 -0.57 -5.40 -3.02
N MET A 48 -1.28 -5.74 -1.95
CA MET A 48 -1.22 -7.08 -1.36
C MET A 48 -1.78 -8.15 -2.30
N LYS A 49 -2.88 -7.87 -3.00
CA LYS A 49 -3.42 -8.79 -4.03
C LYS A 49 -2.42 -8.99 -5.17
N LEU A 50 -1.82 -7.90 -5.66
CA LEU A 50 -0.77 -7.96 -6.68
C LEU A 50 0.44 -8.77 -6.21
N TRP A 51 0.90 -8.57 -4.97
CA TRP A 51 1.99 -9.34 -4.39
C TRP A 51 1.68 -10.84 -4.37
N LYS A 52 0.48 -11.22 -3.95
CA LYS A 52 0.03 -12.62 -3.92
C LYS A 52 -0.05 -13.27 -5.29
N GLU A 53 -0.32 -12.47 -6.33
CA GLU A 53 -0.30 -12.92 -7.73
C GLU A 53 1.11 -12.93 -8.35
N GLY A 54 2.14 -12.74 -7.53
CA GLY A 54 3.54 -12.84 -7.98
C GLY A 54 4.10 -11.54 -8.56
N VAL A 55 3.38 -10.43 -8.51
CA VAL A 55 3.94 -9.14 -8.91
C VAL A 55 5.04 -8.74 -7.92
N ARG A 56 6.20 -8.36 -8.47
CA ARG A 56 7.39 -7.98 -7.68
C ARG A 56 7.94 -6.60 -8.05
N ILE A 57 7.32 -5.92 -9.02
CA ILE A 57 7.70 -4.58 -9.43
C ILE A 57 6.69 -3.59 -8.87
N PHE A 58 7.11 -2.85 -7.84
CA PHE A 58 6.37 -1.75 -7.23
C PHE A 58 7.24 -0.50 -7.29
N LYS A 59 7.23 0.14 -8.44
CA LYS A 59 8.15 1.21 -8.80
C LYS A 59 7.44 2.55 -8.85
N GLY A 60 7.91 3.52 -8.07
CA GLY A 60 7.54 4.92 -8.22
C GLY A 60 8.37 5.56 -9.32
N VAL A 61 7.71 6.05 -10.38
CA VAL A 61 8.37 6.62 -11.55
C VAL A 61 8.60 8.12 -11.32
N SER A 62 9.83 8.52 -11.11
CA SER A 62 10.22 9.91 -10.77
C SER A 62 9.84 10.95 -11.83
N LYS A 63 9.82 10.55 -13.10
CA LYS A 63 9.47 11.42 -14.22
C LYS A 63 7.95 11.60 -14.42
N SER A 64 7.14 10.73 -13.77
CA SER A 64 5.68 10.83 -13.81
C SER A 64 5.19 11.54 -12.54
N ARG A 65 4.75 12.76 -12.67
CA ARG A 65 4.34 13.60 -11.53
C ARG A 65 2.88 13.97 -11.63
N LEU A 66 2.26 14.01 -10.46
CA LEU A 66 0.90 14.52 -10.31
C LEU A 66 0.76 15.24 -8.97
N TYR A 67 -0.23 16.11 -8.89
CA TYR A 67 -0.59 16.78 -7.65
C TYR A 67 -1.71 16.03 -6.95
N HIS A 68 -1.48 15.64 -5.71
CA HIS A 68 -2.48 14.99 -4.87
C HIS A 68 -3.02 15.96 -3.81
N PHE A 69 -4.27 16.38 -3.96
CA PHE A 69 -4.91 17.36 -3.07
C PHE A 69 -5.49 16.74 -1.78
N GLY A 70 -5.06 15.53 -1.42
CA GLY A 70 -5.33 14.94 -0.11
C GLY A 70 -6.82 14.71 0.19
N SER A 71 -7.52 13.94 -0.62
CA SER A 71 -8.91 13.51 -0.35
C SER A 71 -9.91 14.66 -0.16
N VAL A 72 -9.72 15.79 -0.83
CA VAL A 72 -10.60 16.98 -0.72
C VAL A 72 -12.06 16.60 -0.95
N THR A 73 -12.36 15.80 -1.96
CA THR A 73 -13.72 15.36 -2.28
C THR A 73 -14.37 14.59 -1.13
N THR A 74 -13.65 13.64 -0.54
CA THR A 74 -14.16 12.82 0.57
C THR A 74 -14.33 13.66 1.84
N ARG A 75 -13.39 14.57 2.13
CA ARG A 75 -13.48 15.43 3.32
C ARG A 75 -14.61 16.45 3.24
N ASN A 76 -14.92 16.93 2.06
CA ASN A 76 -15.96 17.95 1.84
C ASN A 76 -17.36 17.33 1.68
N ASN A 77 -17.47 16.04 1.46
CA ASN A 77 -18.75 15.37 1.33
C ASN A 77 -19.23 14.84 2.69
N LYS A 78 -20.13 15.59 3.34
CA LYS A 78 -20.72 15.25 4.65
C LYS A 78 -21.50 13.93 4.65
N ASN A 79 -21.89 13.42 3.48
CA ASN A 79 -22.64 12.16 3.33
C ASN A 79 -21.72 10.92 3.26
N VAL A 80 -20.41 11.11 3.27
CA VAL A 80 -19.46 10.00 3.22
C VAL A 80 -18.96 9.68 4.62
N THR A 81 -19.32 8.51 5.12
CA THR A 81 -18.78 8.00 6.40
C THR A 81 -17.40 7.40 6.13
N PRO A 82 -16.33 7.90 6.77
CA PRO A 82 -15.01 7.31 6.64
C PRO A 82 -15.01 5.85 7.12
N ASN A 83 -14.41 4.95 6.34
CA ASN A 83 -14.20 3.58 6.77
C ASN A 83 -12.98 3.45 7.70
N ASN A 84 -12.94 2.39 8.51
CA ASN A 84 -11.74 2.02 9.25
C ASN A 84 -10.86 1.08 8.40
N GLY A 85 -10.34 1.58 7.27
CA GLY A 85 -9.57 0.77 6.32
C GLY A 85 -8.33 0.11 6.93
N LYS A 86 -7.72 0.70 7.97
CA LYS A 86 -6.60 0.05 8.69
C LYS A 86 -7.07 -1.23 9.40
N LYS A 87 -8.21 -1.18 10.08
CA LYS A 87 -8.81 -2.35 10.75
C LYS A 87 -9.25 -3.39 9.70
N THR A 88 -9.90 -2.95 8.63
CA THR A 88 -10.30 -3.82 7.51
C THR A 88 -9.11 -4.56 6.92
N PHE A 89 -8.02 -3.84 6.60
CA PHE A 89 -6.79 -4.44 6.08
C PHE A 89 -6.20 -5.45 7.07
N LEU A 90 -6.10 -5.06 8.35
CA LEU A 90 -5.55 -5.90 9.41
C LEU A 90 -6.32 -7.22 9.55
N LEU A 91 -7.65 -7.17 9.54
CA LEU A 91 -8.50 -8.35 9.67
C LEU A 91 -8.45 -9.24 8.42
N LYS A 92 -8.46 -8.65 7.23
CA LYS A 92 -8.39 -9.36 5.95
C LYS A 92 -7.05 -10.09 5.76
N TRP A 93 -5.94 -9.38 5.98
CA TRP A 93 -4.61 -9.88 5.68
C TRP A 93 -3.84 -10.42 6.89
N LYS A 94 -4.41 -10.30 8.11
CA LYS A 94 -3.82 -10.71 9.39
C LYS A 94 -2.44 -10.10 9.65
N MET A 95 -2.25 -8.89 9.10
CA MET A 95 -1.04 -8.08 9.27
C MET A 95 -1.35 -6.60 9.11
N THR A 96 -0.51 -5.73 9.68
CA THR A 96 -0.65 -4.27 9.51
C THR A 96 -0.17 -3.82 8.15
N ILE A 97 -0.69 -2.68 7.68
CA ILE A 97 -0.21 -2.03 6.45
C ILE A 97 1.27 -1.69 6.56
N ASP A 98 1.71 -1.16 7.72
CA ASP A 98 3.11 -0.80 7.93
C ASP A 98 4.04 -2.02 7.82
N PHE A 99 3.65 -3.16 8.40
CA PHE A 99 4.41 -4.40 8.26
C PHE A 99 4.56 -4.81 6.79
N PHE A 100 3.45 -4.80 6.05
CA PHE A 100 3.47 -5.13 4.61
C PHE A 100 4.34 -4.17 3.81
N THR A 101 4.13 -2.86 3.96
CA THR A 101 4.86 -1.86 3.16
C THR A 101 6.34 -1.78 3.50
N THR A 102 6.71 -2.07 4.75
CA THR A 102 8.11 -2.07 5.20
C THR A 102 8.85 -3.33 4.73
N HIS A 103 8.30 -4.50 5.01
CA HIS A 103 9.04 -5.75 4.82
C HIS A 103 8.84 -6.39 3.45
N TYR A 104 7.65 -6.27 2.87
CA TYR A 104 7.36 -6.82 1.54
C TYR A 104 7.69 -5.82 0.44
N LEU A 105 7.19 -4.59 0.52
CA LEU A 105 7.41 -3.59 -0.52
C LEU A 105 8.74 -2.84 -0.38
N ARG A 106 9.40 -2.89 0.79
CA ARG A 106 10.65 -2.15 1.09
C ARG A 106 10.53 -0.66 0.77
N ARG A 107 9.40 -0.08 1.18
CA ARG A 107 9.03 1.31 0.88
C ARG A 107 10.10 2.31 1.29
N GLY A 108 10.37 3.28 0.41
CA GLY A 108 11.15 4.50 0.71
C GLY A 108 12.59 4.48 0.24
N GLY A 109 13.11 3.35 -0.24
CA GLY A 109 14.44 3.29 -0.85
C GLY A 109 14.45 3.68 -2.33
N ALA A 110 15.63 3.86 -2.90
CA ALA A 110 15.80 3.95 -4.35
C ALA A 110 15.41 2.61 -5.00
N TYR A 111 14.76 2.68 -6.15
CA TYR A 111 14.39 1.47 -6.90
C TYR A 111 15.64 0.75 -7.39
N ASN A 112 15.77 -0.52 -7.04
CA ASN A 112 16.90 -1.38 -7.39
C ASN A 112 16.49 -2.67 -8.10
N GLY A 113 15.25 -2.76 -8.57
CA GLY A 113 14.76 -3.93 -9.30
C GLY A 113 13.54 -4.59 -8.67
N PRO A 114 13.14 -5.76 -9.20
CA PRO A 114 12.08 -6.56 -8.63
C PRO A 114 12.35 -6.94 -7.17
N LEU A 115 11.29 -7.05 -6.39
CA LEU A 115 11.36 -7.43 -4.99
C LEU A 115 11.48 -8.95 -4.83
N ASP A 116 12.33 -9.38 -3.91
CA ASP A 116 12.36 -10.76 -3.41
C ASP A 116 11.43 -10.93 -2.22
N GLU A 117 11.28 -12.17 -1.74
CA GLU A 117 10.60 -12.46 -0.48
C GLU A 117 11.21 -11.66 0.69
N PRO A 118 10.42 -11.32 1.72
CA PRO A 118 10.89 -10.55 2.86
C PRO A 118 12.11 -11.18 3.53
N TYR A 119 13.12 -10.37 3.79
CA TYR A 119 14.28 -10.80 4.57
C TYR A 119 13.92 -10.94 6.04
N LYS A 120 13.93 -12.19 6.55
CA LYS A 120 13.50 -12.55 7.90
C LYS A 120 14.63 -12.36 8.92
N ASN A 121 14.89 -11.10 9.29
CA ASN A 121 15.84 -10.72 10.33
C ASN A 121 15.12 -10.39 11.66
N PHE A 122 15.88 -9.93 12.65
CA PHE A 122 15.35 -9.52 13.96
C PHE A 122 14.23 -8.47 13.84
N PHE A 123 14.40 -7.45 12.99
CA PHE A 123 13.40 -6.38 12.80
C PHE A 123 12.10 -6.94 12.17
N TYR A 124 12.23 -7.83 11.20
CA TYR A 124 11.07 -8.52 10.62
C TYR A 124 10.26 -9.24 11.70
N TYR A 125 10.91 -10.06 12.54
CA TYR A 125 10.20 -10.83 13.56
C TYR A 125 9.60 -9.93 14.65
N LYS A 126 10.29 -8.89 15.07
CA LYS A 126 9.76 -7.87 16.00
C LYS A 126 8.48 -7.26 15.46
N ASP A 127 8.52 -6.74 14.24
CA ASP A 127 7.36 -6.07 13.63
C ASP A 127 6.25 -7.07 13.30
N PHE A 128 6.59 -8.30 12.95
CA PHE A 128 5.64 -9.39 12.77
C PHE A 128 4.86 -9.67 14.07
N LEU A 129 5.54 -9.78 15.20
CA LEU A 129 4.90 -10.00 16.50
C LEU A 129 3.99 -8.83 16.87
N ILE A 130 4.43 -7.59 16.69
CA ILE A 130 3.62 -6.39 16.92
C ILE A 130 2.36 -6.42 16.01
N SER A 131 2.54 -6.76 14.75
CA SER A 131 1.45 -6.87 13.79
C SER A 131 0.44 -7.94 14.20
N LYS A 132 0.91 -9.11 14.65
CA LYS A 132 0.06 -10.20 15.16
C LYS A 132 -0.66 -9.83 16.44
N MET A 133 0.00 -9.19 17.38
CA MET A 133 -0.63 -8.69 18.60
C MET A 133 -1.78 -7.75 18.29
N LYS A 134 -1.56 -6.77 17.38
CA LYS A 134 -2.63 -5.87 16.93
C LYS A 134 -3.79 -6.61 16.27
N PHE A 135 -3.52 -7.65 15.48
CA PHE A 135 -4.56 -8.46 14.86
C PHE A 135 -5.43 -9.16 15.91
N TYR A 136 -4.83 -9.84 16.91
CA TYR A 136 -5.58 -10.53 17.94
C TYR A 136 -6.38 -9.57 18.82
N LEU A 137 -5.81 -8.44 19.23
CA LEU A 137 -6.53 -7.42 20.00
C LEU A 137 -7.75 -6.88 19.24
N ASN A 138 -7.62 -6.59 17.94
CA ASN A 138 -8.74 -6.09 17.13
C ASN A 138 -9.77 -7.14 16.73
N ARG A 139 -9.52 -8.41 17.03
CA ARG A 139 -10.50 -9.50 16.84
C ARG A 139 -11.37 -9.72 18.07
N ILE A 140 -10.88 -9.34 19.24
CA ILE A 140 -11.55 -9.56 20.54
C ILE A 140 -12.46 -8.36 20.87
N PHE A 141 -12.07 -7.15 20.43
CA PHE A 141 -12.80 -5.88 20.60
C PHE A 141 -13.21 -5.32 19.24
#